data_38524d32ef79a25a807a4ed86010a985
#
_entry.id   38524d32ef79a25a807a4ed86010a985
#
_cell.length_a   1.000
_cell.length_b   1.000
_cell.length_c   1.000
_cell.angle_alpha   90.00
_cell.angle_beta   90.00
_cell.angle_gamma   90.00
#
_symmetry.space_group_name_H-M   'P 1'
#
loop_
_entity.id
_entity.type
_entity.pdbx_description
1 polymer ?
#
loop_
_entity_poly.entity_id
_entity_poly.type
_entity_poly.pdbx_seq_one_letter_code
_entity_poly.pdbx_strand_id
1 'polypeptide(L)'
;MDVCILTSLEYGDHLLNSCMDECERLGGDVWVEIDGLPDAGTNDDTLYISFLGDYIVPKNHLKKHMYNTHPGPPGYRGWGARLRTLQDNKKQHAVTLHQIDEGVDTGPIIKTEYFPVDELSTTDSIHAQAEVHCLRMVRWLITQYKEGKKIVPSGEQWSGRPMLKKTYIEQLK
;
A
#
# COMPACT_ATOMS: atom_id res chain seq x y z
N MET A 1 1.86 19.96 5.72
CA MET A 1 1.87 19.17 4.46
C MET A 1 0.56 18.45 4.39
N ASP A 2 -0.14 18.66 3.32
CA ASP A 2 -1.45 18.06 3.12
C ASP A 2 -1.33 16.60 2.70
N VAL A 3 -2.32 15.78 3.01
CA VAL A 3 -2.31 14.35 2.71
C VAL A 3 -3.59 13.94 1.98
N CYS A 4 -3.43 13.25 0.87
CA CYS A 4 -4.51 12.59 0.16
C CYS A 4 -4.39 11.07 0.34
N ILE A 5 -5.41 10.46 0.91
CA ILE A 5 -5.49 9.01 1.04
C ILE A 5 -6.30 8.47 -0.14
N LEU A 6 -5.67 7.60 -0.92
CA LEU A 6 -6.28 6.89 -2.04
C LEU A 6 -6.65 5.49 -1.56
N THR A 7 -7.95 5.13 -1.60
CA THR A 7 -8.40 3.87 -1.01
C THR A 7 -9.63 3.29 -1.74
N SER A 8 -9.88 2.01 -1.53
CA SER A 8 -11.15 1.34 -1.89
C SER A 8 -12.00 0.99 -0.65
N LEU A 9 -11.62 1.50 0.53
CA LEU A 9 -12.41 1.40 1.76
C LEU A 9 -13.51 2.47 1.78
N GLU A 10 -14.66 2.14 2.36
CA GLU A 10 -15.77 3.07 2.52
C GLU A 10 -15.55 4.04 3.69
N TYR A 11 -16.17 5.22 3.64
CA TYR A 11 -16.17 6.14 4.77
C TYR A 11 -16.81 5.48 6.01
N GLY A 12 -16.13 5.63 7.16
CA GLY A 12 -16.53 4.98 8.41
C GLY A 12 -15.85 3.64 8.67
N ASP A 13 -15.11 3.11 7.69
CA ASP A 13 -14.25 1.96 7.94
C ASP A 13 -13.20 2.29 9.01
N HIS A 14 -13.03 1.40 9.99
CA HIS A 14 -12.14 1.65 11.14
C HIS A 14 -10.65 1.73 10.75
N LEU A 15 -10.23 1.02 9.69
CA LEU A 15 -8.86 1.09 9.19
C LEU A 15 -8.61 2.42 8.46
N LEU A 16 -9.60 2.88 7.67
CA LEU A 16 -9.53 4.18 7.01
C LEU A 16 -9.48 5.30 8.06
N ASN A 17 -10.33 5.27 9.08
CA ASN A 17 -10.31 6.25 10.16
C ASN A 17 -8.95 6.27 10.87
N SER A 18 -8.40 5.09 11.19
CA SER A 18 -7.07 4.99 11.80
C SER A 18 -5.96 5.52 10.89
N CYS A 19 -6.08 5.35 9.57
CA CYS A 19 -5.15 5.90 8.59
C CYS A 19 -5.23 7.43 8.54
N MET A 20 -6.45 7.99 8.56
CA MET A 20 -6.68 9.44 8.62
C MET A 20 -6.08 10.05 9.89
N ASP A 21 -6.34 9.47 11.07
CA ASP A 21 -5.77 9.92 12.35
C ASP A 21 -4.23 9.98 12.32
N GLU A 22 -3.58 9.00 11.69
CA GLU A 22 -2.12 9.03 11.52
C GLU A 22 -1.68 10.17 10.58
N CYS A 23 -2.43 10.41 9.50
CA CYS A 23 -2.11 11.46 8.52
C CYS A 23 -2.28 12.87 9.11
N GLU A 24 -3.30 13.11 9.95
CA GLU A 24 -3.54 14.38 10.65
C GLU A 24 -2.34 14.84 11.50
N ARG A 25 -1.49 13.90 11.91
CA ARG A 25 -0.27 14.22 12.66
C ARG A 25 0.73 15.10 11.91
N LEU A 26 0.60 15.25 10.57
CA LEU A 26 1.39 16.19 9.78
C LEU A 26 0.92 17.65 9.92
N GLY A 27 -0.31 17.88 10.41
CA GLY A 27 -0.86 19.22 10.68
C GLY A 27 -1.32 19.98 9.43
N GLY A 28 -1.45 19.31 8.31
CA GLY A 28 -2.10 19.82 7.09
C GLY A 28 -3.52 19.27 6.93
N ASP A 29 -4.17 19.61 5.83
CA ASP A 29 -5.47 19.06 5.47
C ASP A 29 -5.33 17.59 5.07
N VAL A 30 -6.30 16.76 5.50
CA VAL A 30 -6.40 15.34 5.15
C VAL A 30 -7.71 15.09 4.44
N TRP A 31 -7.66 14.50 3.24
CA TRP A 31 -8.86 14.09 2.51
C TRP A 31 -8.70 12.70 1.89
N VAL A 32 -9.79 12.13 1.46
CA VAL A 32 -9.87 10.76 0.95
C VAL A 32 -10.48 10.75 -0.45
N GLU A 33 -9.86 10.02 -1.37
CA GLU A 33 -10.39 9.67 -2.67
C GLU A 33 -10.74 8.18 -2.69
N ILE A 34 -12.04 7.87 -2.71
CA ILE A 34 -12.52 6.48 -2.75
C ILE A 34 -12.70 6.06 -4.21
N ASP A 35 -12.02 4.97 -4.60
CA ASP A 35 -12.00 4.44 -5.96
C ASP A 35 -11.72 5.52 -7.03
N GLY A 36 -11.07 6.59 -6.59
CA GLY A 36 -10.77 7.77 -7.38
C GLY A 36 -9.27 8.00 -7.56
N LEU A 37 -8.97 8.95 -8.43
CA LEU A 37 -7.61 9.43 -8.67
C LEU A 37 -7.53 10.90 -8.27
N PRO A 38 -6.38 11.35 -7.76
CA PRO A 38 -6.21 12.74 -7.43
C PRO A 38 -6.35 13.59 -8.68
N ASP A 39 -6.98 14.76 -8.56
CA ASP A 39 -7.07 15.74 -9.64
C ASP A 39 -5.68 16.07 -10.18
N ALA A 40 -5.57 16.19 -11.51
CA ALA A 40 -4.31 16.50 -12.20
C ALA A 40 -3.68 17.84 -11.76
N GLY A 41 -4.49 18.73 -11.16
CA GLY A 41 -4.09 20.07 -10.67
C GLY A 41 -3.70 20.16 -9.20
N THR A 42 -3.67 19.06 -8.46
CA THR A 42 -3.31 19.09 -7.04
C THR A 42 -1.81 19.36 -6.82
N ASN A 43 -1.52 20.03 -5.71
CA ASN A 43 -0.21 20.60 -5.37
C ASN A 43 0.90 19.51 -5.33
N ASP A 44 2.06 19.81 -5.89
CA ASP A 44 3.24 18.93 -5.87
C ASP A 44 3.78 18.67 -4.44
N ASP A 45 3.39 19.50 -3.46
CA ASP A 45 3.76 19.35 -2.05
C ASP A 45 2.79 18.48 -1.23
N THR A 46 1.76 17.90 -1.88
CA THR A 46 0.83 16.96 -1.22
C THR A 46 1.45 15.56 -1.13
N LEU A 47 1.31 14.92 0.02
CA LEU A 47 1.64 13.52 0.22
C LEU A 47 0.43 12.63 -0.17
N TYR A 48 0.61 11.76 -1.14
CA TYR A 48 -0.40 10.79 -1.57
C TYR A 48 -0.06 9.41 -1.02
N ILE A 49 -1.02 8.78 -0.36
CA ILE A 49 -0.87 7.44 0.21
C ILE A 49 -1.97 6.54 -0.32
N SER A 50 -1.61 5.58 -1.18
CA SER A 50 -2.52 4.48 -1.53
C SER A 50 -2.54 3.49 -0.36
N PHE A 51 -3.69 3.46 0.33
CA PHE A 51 -3.96 2.60 1.47
C PHE A 51 -5.10 1.64 1.14
N LEU A 52 -4.76 0.38 0.86
CA LEU A 52 -5.71 -0.66 0.45
C LEU A 52 -6.57 -0.25 -0.76
N GLY A 53 -5.96 0.46 -1.70
CA GLY A 53 -6.59 0.88 -2.96
C GLY A 53 -6.42 -0.16 -4.06
N ASP A 54 -7.41 -0.23 -4.94
CA ASP A 54 -7.53 -1.27 -5.97
C ASP A 54 -7.20 -0.78 -7.40
N TYR A 55 -6.70 0.43 -7.56
CA TYR A 55 -6.53 1.05 -8.87
C TYR A 55 -5.05 1.31 -9.21
N ILE A 56 -4.79 1.40 -10.51
CA ILE A 56 -3.49 1.77 -11.07
C ILE A 56 -3.52 3.27 -11.37
N VAL A 57 -2.55 4.01 -10.86
CA VAL A 57 -2.42 5.45 -11.11
C VAL A 57 -1.88 5.67 -12.53
N PRO A 58 -2.62 6.33 -13.43
CA PRO A 58 -2.14 6.64 -14.77
C PRO A 58 -0.94 7.61 -14.72
N LYS A 59 -0.08 7.54 -15.73
CA LYS A 59 1.14 8.35 -15.81
C LYS A 59 0.94 9.85 -15.60
N ASN A 60 -0.14 10.42 -16.15
CA ASN A 60 -0.47 11.84 -16.05
C ASN A 60 -0.98 12.27 -14.65
N HIS A 61 -1.28 11.30 -13.77
CA HIS A 61 -1.68 11.53 -12.38
C HIS A 61 -0.57 11.25 -11.36
N LEU A 62 0.59 10.77 -11.81
CA LEU A 62 1.72 10.50 -10.91
C LEU A 62 2.23 11.79 -10.27
N LYS A 63 2.51 11.73 -8.97
CA LYS A 63 3.02 12.84 -8.18
C LYS A 63 4.34 12.46 -7.50
N LYS A 64 5.12 13.47 -7.14
CA LYS A 64 6.45 13.31 -6.54
C LYS A 64 6.41 12.52 -5.22
N HIS A 65 5.41 12.78 -4.38
CA HIS A 65 5.25 12.19 -3.05
C HIS A 65 4.05 11.23 -3.03
N MET A 66 4.13 10.16 -3.82
CA MET A 66 3.04 9.19 -3.99
C MET A 66 3.53 7.78 -3.64
N TYR A 67 2.92 7.17 -2.63
CA TYR A 67 3.35 5.88 -2.07
C TYR A 67 2.17 4.91 -1.97
N ASN A 68 2.48 3.62 -2.07
CA ASN A 68 1.51 2.53 -1.87
C ASN A 68 1.97 1.61 -0.73
N THR A 69 1.02 1.17 0.08
CA THR A 69 1.20 0.09 1.05
C THR A 69 0.66 -1.21 0.47
N HIS A 70 1.47 -1.88 -0.36
CA HIS A 70 1.09 -3.17 -0.95
C HIS A 70 1.01 -4.26 0.11
N PRO A 71 -0.16 -4.93 0.31
CA PRO A 71 -0.32 -6.01 1.29
C PRO A 71 0.23 -7.33 0.77
N GLY A 72 1.51 -7.34 0.44
CA GLY A 72 2.24 -8.49 -0.10
C GLY A 72 3.75 -8.30 -0.10
N PRO A 73 4.52 -9.43 -0.13
CA PRO A 73 5.96 -9.37 -0.29
C PRO A 73 6.36 -8.96 -1.72
N PRO A 74 7.60 -8.49 -1.94
CA PRO A 74 8.08 -8.08 -3.26
C PRO A 74 7.99 -9.16 -4.36
N GLY A 75 7.91 -10.43 -3.97
CA GLY A 75 7.72 -11.55 -4.91
C GLY A 75 6.29 -11.72 -5.43
N TYR A 76 5.30 -11.08 -4.80
CA TYR A 76 3.88 -11.27 -5.10
C TYR A 76 3.20 -9.95 -5.45
N ARG A 77 3.57 -9.38 -6.58
CA ARG A 77 3.02 -8.14 -7.12
C ARG A 77 1.54 -8.29 -7.50
N GLY A 78 0.78 -7.23 -7.37
CA GLY A 78 -0.65 -7.18 -7.71
C GLY A 78 -1.53 -7.97 -6.74
N TRP A 79 -2.63 -8.50 -7.26
CA TRP A 79 -3.66 -9.18 -6.48
C TRP A 79 -3.24 -10.55 -5.95
N GLY A 80 -3.91 -10.99 -4.87
CA GLY A 80 -3.83 -12.37 -4.37
C GLY A 80 -2.53 -12.74 -3.68
N ALA A 81 -1.72 -11.80 -3.19
CA ALA A 81 -0.46 -12.08 -2.50
C ALA A 81 -0.64 -13.08 -1.34
N ARG A 82 -1.68 -12.91 -0.51
CA ARG A 82 -2.03 -13.80 0.61
C ARG A 82 -2.34 -15.24 0.15
N LEU A 83 -3.09 -15.39 -0.95
CA LEU A 83 -3.41 -16.71 -1.51
C LEU A 83 -2.14 -17.41 -2.00
N ARG A 84 -1.30 -16.69 -2.76
CA ARG A 84 -0.01 -17.21 -3.24
C ARG A 84 0.93 -17.61 -2.11
N THR A 85 0.93 -16.86 -1.00
CA THR A 85 1.71 -17.20 0.19
C THR A 85 1.35 -18.59 0.72
N LEU A 86 0.04 -18.91 0.81
CA LEU A 86 -0.42 -20.23 1.24
C LEU A 86 -0.19 -21.31 0.18
N GLN A 87 -0.49 -21.05 -1.08
CA GLN A 87 -0.28 -21.98 -2.19
C GLN A 87 1.18 -22.41 -2.33
N ASP A 88 2.10 -21.46 -2.14
CA ASP A 88 3.55 -21.69 -2.22
C ASP A 88 4.15 -22.18 -0.88
N ASN A 89 3.32 -22.48 0.13
CA ASN A 89 3.74 -22.94 1.46
C ASN A 89 4.81 -22.04 2.10
N LYS A 90 4.71 -20.72 1.91
CA LYS A 90 5.65 -19.77 2.50
C LYS A 90 5.47 -19.69 4.01
N LYS A 91 6.58 -19.56 4.73
CA LYS A 91 6.60 -19.41 6.20
C LYS A 91 6.55 -17.96 6.66
N GLN A 92 6.52 -17.03 5.71
CA GLN A 92 6.41 -15.59 5.95
C GLN A 92 5.54 -14.95 4.88
N HIS A 93 4.81 -13.93 5.29
CA HIS A 93 4.18 -12.94 4.41
C HIS A 93 4.79 -11.57 4.69
N ALA A 94 4.46 -10.57 3.89
CA ALA A 94 4.97 -9.22 4.12
C ALA A 94 4.01 -8.14 3.62
N VAL A 95 4.25 -6.92 4.07
CA VAL A 95 3.73 -5.69 3.47
C VAL A 95 4.89 -4.88 2.93
N THR A 96 4.71 -4.30 1.75
CA THR A 96 5.73 -3.52 1.05
C THR A 96 5.27 -2.08 0.86
N LEU A 97 5.97 -1.13 1.46
CA LEU A 97 5.83 0.30 1.17
C LEU A 97 6.74 0.64 -0.01
N HIS A 98 6.17 1.21 -1.08
CA HIS A 98 6.93 1.61 -2.25
C HIS A 98 6.42 2.92 -2.84
N GLN A 99 7.25 3.60 -3.61
CA GLN A 99 6.81 4.74 -4.42
C GLN A 99 5.96 4.23 -5.59
N ILE A 100 4.89 4.95 -5.93
CA ILE A 100 4.05 4.59 -7.07
C ILE A 100 4.71 5.07 -8.35
N ASP A 101 4.73 4.21 -9.36
CA ASP A 101 5.12 4.48 -10.74
C ASP A 101 4.05 4.01 -11.74
N GLU A 102 4.40 3.89 -13.03
CA GLU A 102 3.46 3.54 -14.10
C GLU A 102 3.00 2.06 -14.09
N GLY A 103 3.64 1.22 -13.26
CA GLY A 103 3.38 -0.22 -13.25
C GLY A 103 2.60 -0.72 -12.04
N VAL A 104 2.25 -2.01 -12.06
CA VAL A 104 1.64 -2.68 -10.92
C VAL A 104 2.74 -3.15 -9.98
N ASP A 105 2.88 -2.48 -8.83
CA ASP A 105 3.91 -2.74 -7.82
C ASP A 105 5.29 -2.89 -8.47
N THR A 106 5.78 -1.78 -9.07
CA THR A 106 7.07 -1.73 -9.77
C THR A 106 7.97 -0.61 -9.28
N GLY A 107 7.42 0.39 -8.62
CA GLY A 107 8.18 1.54 -8.15
C GLY A 107 9.17 1.19 -7.04
N PRO A 108 10.13 2.07 -6.76
CA PRO A 108 11.18 1.85 -5.78
C PRO A 108 10.64 1.43 -4.41
N ILE A 109 11.09 0.29 -3.89
CA ILE A 109 10.72 -0.20 -2.58
C ILE A 109 11.41 0.66 -1.52
N ILE A 110 10.63 1.18 -0.58
CA ILE A 110 11.10 1.98 0.53
C ILE A 110 11.34 1.10 1.76
N LYS A 111 10.37 0.22 2.06
CA LYS A 111 10.43 -0.63 3.26
C LYS A 111 9.58 -1.86 3.08
N THR A 112 10.04 -3.00 3.58
CA THR A 112 9.27 -4.24 3.66
C THR A 112 9.23 -4.70 5.12
N GLU A 113 8.06 -5.07 5.62
CA GLU A 113 7.87 -5.70 6.93
C GLU A 113 7.35 -7.11 6.77
N TYR A 114 8.12 -8.09 7.24
CA TYR A 114 7.76 -9.51 7.22
C TYR A 114 7.09 -9.93 8.51
N PHE A 115 6.14 -10.85 8.42
CA PHE A 115 5.52 -11.51 9.56
C PHE A 115 5.35 -13.01 9.31
N PRO A 116 5.34 -13.86 10.38
CA PRO A 116 5.28 -15.30 10.23
C PRO A 116 3.92 -15.78 9.71
N VAL A 117 3.96 -16.87 8.95
CA VAL A 117 2.81 -17.65 8.48
C VAL A 117 3.05 -19.10 8.88
N ASP A 118 2.09 -19.74 9.50
CA ASP A 118 2.12 -21.11 9.96
C ASP A 118 1.05 -21.98 9.30
N GLU A 119 0.95 -23.22 9.74
CA GLU A 119 0.02 -24.22 9.18
C GLU A 119 -1.46 -23.93 9.54
N LEU A 120 -1.72 -23.08 10.53
CA LEU A 120 -3.06 -22.67 10.94
C LEU A 120 -3.49 -21.36 10.26
N SER A 121 -2.58 -20.71 9.55
CA SER A 121 -2.84 -19.43 8.88
C SER A 121 -3.82 -19.62 7.72
N THR A 122 -4.79 -18.72 7.64
CA THR A 122 -5.77 -18.63 6.56
C THR A 122 -5.55 -17.37 5.74
N THR A 123 -6.18 -17.26 4.56
CA THR A 123 -6.16 -16.02 3.77
C THR A 123 -6.69 -14.84 4.58
N ASP A 124 -7.69 -15.05 5.46
CA ASP A 124 -8.29 -13.98 6.25
C ASP A 124 -7.38 -13.57 7.41
N SER A 125 -6.72 -14.53 8.10
CA SER A 125 -5.78 -14.19 9.15
C SER A 125 -4.53 -13.46 8.62
N ILE A 126 -4.04 -13.83 7.43
CA ILE A 126 -2.94 -13.13 6.76
C ILE A 126 -3.41 -11.72 6.34
N HIS A 127 -4.64 -11.59 5.84
CA HIS A 127 -5.21 -10.30 5.46
C HIS A 127 -5.27 -9.34 6.64
N ALA A 128 -5.88 -9.77 7.75
CA ALA A 128 -5.99 -8.95 8.96
C ALA A 128 -4.61 -8.50 9.50
N GLN A 129 -3.61 -9.37 9.48
CA GLN A 129 -2.25 -9.01 9.84
C GLN A 129 -1.63 -8.01 8.85
N ALA A 130 -1.84 -8.22 7.54
CA ALA A 130 -1.32 -7.30 6.51
C ALA A 130 -1.93 -5.90 6.64
N GLU A 131 -3.22 -5.77 6.96
CA GLU A 131 -3.89 -4.48 7.20
C GLU A 131 -3.23 -3.71 8.35
N VAL A 132 -2.96 -4.39 9.48
CA VAL A 132 -2.23 -3.79 10.61
C VAL A 132 -0.84 -3.34 10.20
N HIS A 133 -0.12 -4.14 9.42
CA HIS A 133 1.20 -3.77 8.91
C HIS A 133 1.15 -2.62 7.90
N CYS A 134 0.12 -2.54 7.04
CA CYS A 134 -0.10 -1.39 6.16
C CYS A 134 -0.25 -0.10 6.98
N LEU A 135 -1.07 -0.12 8.03
CA LEU A 135 -1.23 1.04 8.92
C LEU A 135 0.08 1.42 9.63
N ARG A 136 0.89 0.43 10.05
CA ARG A 136 2.24 0.68 10.61
C ARG A 136 3.17 1.33 9.60
N MET A 137 3.07 0.96 8.31
CA MET A 137 3.84 1.59 7.23
C MET A 137 3.43 3.05 7.03
N VAL A 138 2.12 3.35 7.05
CA VAL A 138 1.62 4.74 7.02
C VAL A 138 2.19 5.52 8.20
N ARG A 139 2.06 5.01 9.42
CA ARG A 139 2.60 5.66 10.63
C ARG A 139 4.10 5.94 10.52
N TRP A 140 4.85 4.96 10.01
CA TRP A 140 6.29 5.14 9.79
C TRP A 140 6.54 6.25 8.76
N LEU A 141 5.85 6.25 7.62
CA LEU A 141 5.99 7.25 6.56
C LEU A 141 5.69 8.67 7.07
N ILE A 142 4.57 8.84 7.77
CA ILE A 142 4.17 10.10 8.40
C ILE A 142 5.24 10.59 9.39
N THR A 143 5.82 9.69 10.17
CA THR A 143 6.90 10.02 11.11
C THR A 143 8.14 10.53 10.37
N GLN A 144 8.53 9.89 9.26
CA GLN A 144 9.66 10.36 8.44
C GLN A 144 9.43 11.77 7.91
N TYR A 145 8.23 12.04 7.35
CA TYR A 145 7.86 13.38 6.87
C TYR A 145 7.84 14.42 7.98
N LYS A 146 7.26 14.10 9.15
CA LYS A 146 7.20 14.98 10.31
C LYS A 146 8.60 15.38 10.82
N GLU A 147 9.55 14.44 10.75
CA GLU A 147 10.93 14.64 11.17
C GLU A 147 11.81 15.25 10.06
N GLY A 148 11.26 15.59 8.91
CA GLY A 148 11.98 16.13 7.76
C GLY A 148 13.03 15.17 7.17
N LYS A 149 12.88 13.86 7.40
CA LYS A 149 13.80 12.85 6.91
C LYS A 149 13.57 12.57 5.43
N LYS A 150 14.65 12.39 4.68
CA LYS A 150 14.58 11.99 3.29
C LYS A 150 14.13 10.54 3.18
N ILE A 151 13.06 10.29 2.38
CA ILE A 151 12.64 8.95 2.00
C ILE A 151 13.58 8.44 0.91
N VAL A 152 14.24 7.34 1.17
CA VAL A 152 15.19 6.71 0.24
C VAL A 152 14.80 5.25 0.00
N PRO A 153 14.97 4.74 -1.24
CA PRO A 153 14.75 3.33 -1.54
C PRO A 153 15.66 2.43 -0.70
N SER A 154 15.12 1.27 -0.29
CA SER A 154 15.86 0.26 0.48
C SER A 154 16.91 -0.49 -0.34
N GLY A 155 16.78 -0.47 -1.68
CA GLY A 155 17.56 -1.30 -2.60
C GLY A 155 16.97 -2.69 -2.84
N GLU A 156 15.93 -3.08 -2.09
CA GLU A 156 15.18 -4.31 -2.36
C GLU A 156 14.46 -4.22 -3.70
N GLN A 157 14.35 -5.36 -4.41
CA GLN A 157 13.82 -5.41 -5.76
C GLN A 157 12.53 -6.22 -5.83
N TRP A 158 11.61 -5.76 -6.64
CA TRP A 158 10.45 -6.53 -7.03
C TRP A 158 10.85 -7.75 -7.86
N SER A 159 10.10 -8.84 -7.71
CA SER A 159 10.28 -10.06 -8.51
C SER A 159 8.93 -10.65 -8.93
N GLY A 160 8.97 -11.61 -9.84
CA GLY A 160 7.77 -12.27 -10.34
C GLY A 160 6.89 -11.38 -11.23
N ARG A 161 5.85 -11.99 -11.78
CA ARG A 161 4.85 -11.30 -12.59
C ARG A 161 3.71 -10.79 -11.72
N PRO A 162 3.12 -9.61 -12.02
CA PRO A 162 1.96 -9.13 -11.31
C PRO A 162 0.74 -10.02 -11.61
N MET A 163 -0.05 -10.31 -10.59
CA MET A 163 -1.38 -10.91 -10.76
C MET A 163 -2.41 -9.79 -10.91
N LEU A 164 -3.12 -9.78 -12.02
CA LEU A 164 -4.21 -8.83 -12.24
C LEU A 164 -5.49 -9.28 -11.51
N LYS A 165 -6.35 -8.33 -11.13
CA LYS A 165 -7.63 -8.59 -10.45
C LYS A 165 -8.48 -9.64 -11.17
N LYS A 166 -8.58 -9.53 -12.50
CA LYS A 166 -9.32 -10.49 -13.34
C LYS A 166 -8.80 -11.92 -13.19
N THR A 167 -7.50 -12.11 -13.30
CA THR A 167 -6.86 -13.42 -13.16
C THR A 167 -7.05 -14.00 -11.76
N TYR A 168 -6.97 -13.16 -10.72
CA TYR A 168 -7.22 -13.57 -9.34
C TYR A 168 -8.65 -14.07 -9.15
N ILE A 169 -9.66 -13.35 -9.66
CA ILE A 169 -11.07 -13.75 -9.56
C ILE A 169 -11.33 -15.07 -10.31
N GLU A 170 -10.69 -15.29 -11.46
CA GLU A 170 -10.82 -16.53 -12.22
C GLU A 170 -10.26 -17.75 -11.45
N GLN A 171 -9.24 -17.56 -10.61
CA GLN A 171 -8.67 -18.64 -9.77
C GLN A 171 -9.51 -19.00 -8.54
N LEU A 172 -10.48 -18.15 -8.17
CA LEU A 172 -11.37 -18.41 -7.03
C LEU A 172 -12.65 -19.18 -7.42
N LYS A 173 -12.87 -19.41 -8.71
CA LYS A 173 -14.02 -20.17 -9.26
C LYS A 173 -13.69 -21.64 -9.41
#